data_0fe612ed40af70d91c4474cd5fdfe96f
#
_entry.id   0fe612ed40af70d91c4474cd5fdfe96f
#
_cell.length_a   1.000
_cell.length_b   1.000
_cell.length_c   1.000
_cell.angle_alpha   90.00
_cell.angle_beta   90.00
_cell.angle_gamma   90.00
#
_symmetry.space_group_name_H-M   'P 1'
#
loop_
_entity.id
_entity.type
_entity.pdbx_description
1 polymer ?
#
loop_
_entity_poly.entity_id
_entity_poly.type
_entity_poly.pdbx_seq_one_letter_code
_entity_poly.pdbx_strand_id
1 'polypeptide(L)'
;MRRPVILSAVVLFCALFVAGSPALTKQLFYGGILRIPRFIASSPAEKAVEQSAQRVGERMLYDIKIGSIYLGKAEFHHVSRVDFAGKPANLVTFKTELARFTDLEKIYSDASSFLPLRVERFVSTWPVPEEIIEVYRQDDFTLNIKKIKGDKQESVVIKKDSVIHNAVMLPFYVRMMPELSVGWSMRAALPNQSFKINLVSIENVTVPAGTFSAYYFSSEPAKFEIWVSADSRRIPLKIKGAGLMGYTLVLREYKDAPVKE
;
A
#
# COMPACT_ATOMS: atom_id res chain seq x y z
N MET A 1 -17.41 -33.40 -8.13
CA MET A 1 -16.27 -32.94 -7.32
C MET A 1 -16.22 -31.42 -7.38
N ARG A 2 -16.61 -30.75 -6.30
CA ARG A 2 -16.65 -29.27 -6.22
C ARG A 2 -15.21 -28.76 -5.95
N ARG A 3 -14.66 -27.95 -6.86
CA ARG A 3 -13.35 -27.32 -6.71
C ARG A 3 -13.43 -26.27 -5.59
N PRO A 4 -12.44 -26.15 -4.72
CA PRO A 4 -12.46 -25.16 -3.63
C PRO A 4 -12.29 -23.75 -4.20
N VAL A 5 -13.29 -22.92 -3.99
CA VAL A 5 -13.38 -21.50 -4.37
C VAL A 5 -12.43 -20.60 -3.52
N ILE A 6 -11.74 -21.18 -2.56
CA ILE A 6 -10.93 -20.47 -1.56
C ILE A 6 -9.70 -19.75 -2.15
N LEU A 7 -9.19 -20.19 -3.31
CA LEU A 7 -7.96 -19.64 -3.90
C LEU A 7 -8.14 -18.25 -4.55
N SER A 8 -9.39 -17.85 -4.84
CA SER A 8 -9.67 -16.57 -5.52
C SER A 8 -9.69 -15.35 -4.59
N ALA A 9 -9.83 -15.50 -3.29
CA ALA A 9 -10.10 -14.38 -2.39
C ALA A 9 -8.86 -13.53 -2.04
N VAL A 10 -7.67 -14.12 -2.01
CA VAL A 10 -6.43 -13.38 -1.69
C VAL A 10 -5.84 -12.74 -2.95
N VAL A 11 -6.02 -13.38 -4.11
CA VAL A 11 -5.76 -12.77 -5.43
C VAL A 11 -6.66 -11.55 -5.64
N LEU A 12 -7.81 -11.51 -4.98
CA LEU A 12 -8.85 -10.51 -5.16
C LEU A 12 -8.48 -9.12 -4.59
N PHE A 13 -7.56 -9.00 -3.62
CA PHE A 13 -7.19 -7.67 -3.10
C PHE A 13 -6.44 -6.82 -4.14
N CYS A 14 -5.68 -7.46 -5.02
CA CYS A 14 -5.01 -6.77 -6.13
C CYS A 14 -5.72 -6.95 -7.48
N ALA A 15 -6.53 -8.01 -7.68
CA ALA A 15 -7.19 -8.32 -8.95
C ALA A 15 -8.63 -7.77 -9.09
N LEU A 16 -9.34 -7.47 -8.01
CA LEU A 16 -10.66 -6.80 -8.05
C LEU A 16 -10.61 -5.37 -8.62
N PHE A 17 -9.43 -4.98 -8.98
CA PHE A 17 -9.17 -3.65 -9.44
C PHE A 17 -9.19 -3.47 -10.97
N VAL A 18 -9.51 -4.41 -11.80
CA VAL A 18 -9.40 -4.29 -13.27
C VAL A 18 -10.74 -4.20 -14.03
N ALA A 19 -11.90 -4.22 -13.39
CA ALA A 19 -13.18 -4.13 -14.12
C ALA A 19 -14.10 -3.02 -13.61
N GLY A 20 -14.24 -1.94 -14.38
CA GLY A 20 -15.24 -0.89 -14.16
C GLY A 20 -14.96 0.40 -14.95
N SER A 21 -15.79 0.71 -15.94
CA SER A 21 -15.68 1.89 -16.81
C SER A 21 -15.96 3.22 -16.12
N PRO A 22 -15.36 4.35 -16.57
CA PRO A 22 -15.47 5.65 -15.92
C PRO A 22 -16.60 6.53 -16.46
N ALA A 23 -17.22 7.30 -15.58
CA ALA A 23 -18.04 8.45 -15.92
C ALA A 23 -17.28 9.75 -15.60
N LEU A 24 -17.27 10.68 -16.55
CA LEU A 24 -16.56 11.98 -16.51
C LEU A 24 -17.35 13.03 -15.73
N THR A 25 -16.67 13.78 -14.87
CA THR A 25 -17.13 15.11 -14.44
C THR A 25 -15.96 16.07 -14.24
N LYS A 26 -16.05 17.27 -14.89
CA LYS A 26 -15.07 18.37 -14.82
C LYS A 26 -15.35 19.28 -13.65
N GLN A 27 -14.30 19.79 -12.97
CA GLN A 27 -14.41 21.04 -12.21
C GLN A 27 -13.10 21.87 -12.21
N LEU A 28 -13.27 23.21 -12.17
CA LEU A 28 -12.34 24.27 -12.48
C LEU A 28 -11.44 24.73 -11.30
N PHE A 29 -10.27 25.24 -11.64
CA PHE A 29 -9.26 25.80 -10.73
C PHE A 29 -9.39 27.30 -10.52
N TYR A 30 -9.01 27.78 -9.32
CA TYR A 30 -8.58 29.14 -9.05
C TYR A 30 -7.23 29.13 -8.31
N GLY A 31 -6.29 29.93 -8.79
CA GLY A 31 -4.96 30.05 -8.23
C GLY A 31 -4.75 31.33 -7.43
N GLY A 32 -3.84 31.29 -6.46
CA GLY A 32 -3.35 32.43 -5.73
C GLY A 32 -1.93 32.18 -5.23
N ILE A 33 -0.99 33.07 -5.58
CA ILE A 33 0.44 32.99 -5.22
C ILE A 33 0.71 33.89 -4.01
N LEU A 34 1.25 33.30 -2.93
CA LEU A 34 1.83 34.04 -1.79
C LEU A 34 3.31 33.67 -1.62
N ARG A 35 4.17 34.68 -1.59
CA ARG A 35 5.60 34.56 -1.28
C ARG A 35 5.84 34.66 0.22
N ILE A 36 6.59 33.71 0.79
CA ILE A 36 7.03 33.70 2.19
C ILE A 36 8.56 33.59 2.26
N PRO A 37 9.23 34.25 3.23
CA PRO A 37 10.70 34.34 3.32
C PRO A 37 11.34 33.02 3.76
N ARG A 38 12.56 32.79 3.22
CA ARG A 38 13.39 31.61 3.50
C ARG A 38 13.98 31.65 4.92
N PHE A 39 13.47 30.81 5.79
CA PHE A 39 14.25 30.20 6.87
C PHE A 39 14.85 28.90 6.35
N ILE A 40 16.15 28.66 6.65
CA ILE A 40 16.85 27.41 6.29
C ILE A 40 16.43 26.31 7.30
N ALA A 41 15.17 25.91 7.27
CA ALA A 41 14.72 24.65 7.80
C ALA A 41 14.72 23.67 6.63
N SER A 42 15.24 22.44 6.82
CA SER A 42 15.14 21.37 5.83
C SER A 42 13.72 21.30 5.30
N SER A 43 13.56 21.23 3.97
CA SER A 43 12.23 21.22 3.36
C SER A 43 11.42 20.03 3.87
N PRO A 44 10.07 20.10 3.91
CA PRO A 44 9.25 18.94 4.28
C PRO A 44 9.59 17.68 3.48
N ALA A 45 9.97 17.85 2.21
CA ALA A 45 10.43 16.78 1.34
C ALA A 45 11.77 16.16 1.81
N GLU A 46 12.75 16.97 2.21
CA GLU A 46 14.04 16.48 2.73
C GLU A 46 13.84 15.70 4.04
N LYS A 47 12.99 16.18 4.95
CA LYS A 47 12.65 15.44 6.18
C LYS A 47 11.96 14.11 5.87
N ALA A 48 11.05 14.07 4.90
CA ALA A 48 10.38 12.84 4.48
C ALA A 48 11.38 11.84 3.87
N VAL A 49 12.33 12.32 3.05
CA VAL A 49 13.43 11.52 2.50
C VAL A 49 14.29 10.95 3.62
N GLU A 50 14.65 11.73 4.61
CA GLU A 50 15.45 11.26 5.76
C GLU A 50 14.69 10.24 6.61
N GLN A 51 13.44 10.49 6.95
CA GLN A 51 12.59 9.53 7.67
C GLN A 51 12.43 8.21 6.92
N SER A 52 12.30 8.24 5.61
CA SER A 52 12.23 7.00 4.81
C SER A 52 13.58 6.24 4.82
N ALA A 53 14.71 6.96 4.84
CA ALA A 53 16.04 6.36 4.92
C ALA A 53 16.27 5.62 6.25
N GLN A 54 15.73 6.14 7.34
CA GLN A 54 15.81 5.52 8.67
C GLN A 54 15.01 4.20 8.78
N ARG A 55 14.11 3.92 7.84
CA ARG A 55 13.28 2.70 7.82
C ARG A 55 13.85 1.58 6.93
N VAL A 56 14.97 1.81 6.26
CA VAL A 56 15.61 0.78 5.42
C VAL A 56 16.05 -0.40 6.30
N GLY A 57 15.58 -1.60 5.95
CA GLY A 57 15.77 -2.83 6.71
C GLY A 57 14.59 -3.20 7.61
N GLU A 58 13.61 -2.29 7.79
CA GLU A 58 12.38 -2.57 8.57
C GLU A 58 11.62 -3.75 7.96
N ARG A 59 11.17 -4.67 8.83
CA ARG A 59 10.34 -5.84 8.42
C ARG A 59 9.12 -5.98 9.30
N MET A 60 8.01 -6.35 8.69
CA MET A 60 6.74 -6.65 9.35
C MET A 60 6.20 -7.98 8.84
N LEU A 61 6.10 -8.95 9.73
CA LEU A 61 5.52 -10.26 9.44
C LEU A 61 4.08 -10.32 9.95
N TYR A 62 3.16 -10.74 9.09
CA TYR A 62 1.74 -10.84 9.39
C TYR A 62 1.23 -12.26 9.27
N ASP A 63 0.28 -12.62 10.13
CA ASP A 63 -0.62 -13.75 9.90
C ASP A 63 -1.77 -13.31 8.98
N ILE A 64 -2.09 -14.13 8.00
CA ILE A 64 -3.26 -13.97 7.14
C ILE A 64 -4.37 -14.86 7.67
N LYS A 65 -5.53 -14.25 7.95
CA LYS A 65 -6.71 -14.96 8.52
C LYS A 65 -7.99 -14.62 7.77
N ILE A 66 -8.93 -15.55 7.76
CA ILE A 66 -10.35 -15.34 7.49
C ILE A 66 -11.11 -15.74 8.74
N GLY A 67 -11.72 -14.79 9.44
CA GLY A 67 -12.24 -15.01 10.78
C GLY A 67 -11.14 -15.50 11.72
N SER A 68 -11.32 -16.69 12.32
CA SER A 68 -10.32 -17.34 13.18
C SER A 68 -9.36 -18.28 12.42
N ILE A 69 -9.62 -18.56 11.13
CA ILE A 69 -8.86 -19.53 10.35
C ILE A 69 -7.56 -18.88 9.84
N TYR A 70 -6.43 -19.48 10.20
CA TYR A 70 -5.12 -19.12 9.66
C TYR A 70 -4.95 -19.68 8.23
N LEU A 71 -4.53 -18.84 7.30
CA LEU A 71 -4.34 -19.21 5.90
C LEU A 71 -2.87 -19.22 5.47
N GLY A 72 -2.04 -18.42 6.10
CA GLY A 72 -0.64 -18.23 5.73
C GLY A 72 -0.06 -16.95 6.30
N LYS A 73 1.01 -16.49 5.71
CA LYS A 73 1.75 -15.30 6.16
C LYS A 73 1.96 -14.28 5.05
N ALA A 74 2.13 -13.02 5.44
CA ALA A 74 2.62 -11.97 4.57
C ALA A 74 3.80 -11.25 5.24
N GLU A 75 4.78 -10.84 4.44
CA GLU A 75 5.91 -10.04 4.89
C GLU A 75 5.98 -8.74 4.10
N PHE A 76 6.08 -7.64 4.81
CA PHE A 76 6.47 -6.36 4.26
C PHE A 76 7.92 -6.07 4.65
N HIS A 77 8.74 -5.69 3.67
CA HIS A 77 10.15 -5.39 3.91
C HIS A 77 10.58 -4.14 3.13
N HIS A 78 11.05 -3.13 3.83
CA HIS A 78 11.72 -1.98 3.23
C HIS A 78 13.17 -2.37 2.95
N VAL A 79 13.45 -2.84 1.74
CA VAL A 79 14.71 -3.51 1.39
C VAL A 79 15.88 -2.56 1.36
N SER A 80 15.77 -1.48 0.56
CA SER A 80 16.88 -0.56 0.31
C SER A 80 16.40 0.75 -0.31
N ARG A 81 17.32 1.71 -0.38
CA ARG A 81 17.25 2.80 -1.34
C ARG A 81 17.96 2.42 -2.62
N VAL A 82 17.39 2.83 -3.73
CA VAL A 82 17.89 2.59 -5.09
C VAL A 82 17.85 3.86 -5.92
N ASP A 83 18.65 3.93 -6.96
CA ASP A 83 18.41 4.88 -8.03
C ASP A 83 17.37 4.31 -9.00
N PHE A 84 16.34 5.05 -9.27
CA PHE A 84 15.32 4.69 -10.24
C PHE A 84 15.19 5.80 -11.29
N ALA A 85 15.76 5.57 -12.48
CA ALA A 85 15.80 6.54 -13.59
C ALA A 85 16.39 7.91 -13.18
N GLY A 86 17.50 7.90 -12.44
CA GLY A 86 18.19 9.11 -11.97
C GLY A 86 17.55 9.82 -10.78
N LYS A 87 16.59 9.18 -10.12
CA LYS A 87 15.92 9.70 -8.91
C LYS A 87 16.04 8.72 -7.74
N PRO A 88 16.24 9.21 -6.50
CA PRO A 88 16.24 8.35 -5.33
C PRO A 88 14.84 7.75 -5.13
N ALA A 89 14.79 6.44 -4.96
CA ALA A 89 13.58 5.69 -4.72
C ALA A 89 13.75 4.69 -3.57
N ASN A 90 12.66 4.28 -2.95
CA ASN A 90 12.62 3.17 -2.01
C ASN A 90 12.27 1.88 -2.77
N LEU A 91 12.98 0.81 -2.49
CA LEU A 91 12.59 -0.54 -2.86
C LEU A 91 11.93 -1.22 -1.66
N VAL A 92 10.67 -1.54 -1.83
CA VAL A 92 9.86 -2.23 -0.84
C VAL A 92 9.38 -3.55 -1.44
N THR A 93 9.36 -4.61 -0.65
CA THR A 93 8.73 -5.87 -1.07
C THR A 93 7.54 -6.19 -0.17
N PHE A 94 6.50 -6.74 -0.79
CA PHE A 94 5.39 -7.35 -0.09
C PHE A 94 5.23 -8.78 -0.61
N LYS A 95 5.44 -9.76 0.28
CA LYS A 95 5.37 -11.18 -0.05
C LYS A 95 4.23 -11.83 0.70
N THR A 96 3.33 -12.49 -0.02
CA THR A 96 2.25 -13.31 0.53
C THR A 96 2.51 -14.77 0.26
N GLU A 97 2.40 -15.61 1.27
CA GLU A 97 2.57 -17.06 1.18
C GLU A 97 1.34 -17.77 1.78
N LEU A 98 0.63 -18.49 0.93
CA LEU A 98 -0.45 -19.42 1.30
C LEU A 98 -0.06 -20.82 0.85
N ALA A 99 -0.72 -21.87 1.33
CA ALA A 99 -0.32 -23.29 1.17
C ALA A 99 0.23 -23.69 -0.21
N ARG A 100 -0.32 -23.17 -1.32
CA ARG A 100 0.10 -23.46 -2.71
C ARG A 100 0.18 -22.21 -3.57
N PHE A 101 0.35 -21.05 -2.95
CA PHE A 101 0.30 -19.78 -3.63
C PHE A 101 1.34 -18.86 -3.01
N THR A 102 2.14 -18.23 -3.86
CA THR A 102 3.06 -17.17 -3.47
C THR A 102 2.81 -15.98 -4.37
N ASP A 103 2.77 -14.80 -3.78
CA ASP A 103 2.65 -13.53 -4.47
C ASP A 103 3.73 -12.60 -3.93
N LEU A 104 4.62 -12.16 -4.81
CA LEU A 104 5.73 -11.26 -4.49
C LEU A 104 5.58 -9.97 -5.29
N GLU A 105 5.38 -8.88 -4.60
CA GLU A 105 5.42 -7.54 -5.16
C GLU A 105 6.73 -6.83 -4.80
N LYS A 106 7.44 -6.31 -5.81
CA LYS A 106 8.57 -5.38 -5.66
C LYS A 106 8.06 -4.00 -6.06
N ILE A 107 8.03 -3.09 -5.10
CA ILE A 107 7.46 -1.75 -5.26
C ILE A 107 8.61 -0.75 -5.22
N TYR A 108 8.85 -0.09 -6.34
CA TYR A 108 9.73 1.07 -6.42
C TYR A 108 8.86 2.30 -6.20
N SER A 109 9.15 3.06 -5.15
CA SER A 109 8.37 4.23 -4.78
C SER A 109 9.26 5.46 -4.61
N ASP A 110 8.71 6.63 -4.87
CA ASP A 110 9.38 7.89 -4.63
C ASP A 110 9.88 8.00 -3.18
N ALA A 111 11.10 8.49 -3.00
CA ALA A 111 11.77 8.48 -1.70
C ALA A 111 11.09 9.37 -0.65
N SER A 112 10.34 10.39 -1.07
CA SER A 112 9.71 11.37 -0.18
C SER A 112 8.22 11.09 0.04
N SER A 113 7.48 10.79 -1.03
CA SER A 113 6.03 10.62 -1.00
C SER A 113 5.58 9.18 -0.84
N PHE A 114 6.47 8.21 -1.06
CA PHE A 114 6.13 6.78 -1.20
C PHE A 114 5.13 6.46 -2.32
N LEU A 115 4.83 7.43 -3.19
CA LEU A 115 4.00 7.17 -4.36
C LEU A 115 4.71 6.16 -5.28
N PRO A 116 3.99 5.17 -5.84
CA PRO A 116 4.59 4.15 -6.66
C PRO A 116 5.11 4.76 -7.97
N LEU A 117 6.29 4.29 -8.40
CA LEU A 117 6.91 4.56 -9.70
C LEU A 117 6.80 3.33 -10.59
N ARG A 118 7.05 2.16 -10.02
CA ARG A 118 6.96 0.85 -10.68
C ARG A 118 6.60 -0.23 -9.68
N VAL A 119 5.80 -1.19 -10.11
CA VAL A 119 5.56 -2.44 -9.38
C VAL A 119 5.86 -3.61 -10.30
N GLU A 120 6.62 -4.57 -9.80
CA GLU A 120 6.87 -5.87 -10.43
C GLU A 120 6.28 -6.93 -9.51
N ARG A 121 5.28 -7.62 -9.99
CA ARG A 121 4.55 -8.61 -9.22
C ARG A 121 4.66 -9.97 -9.89
N PHE A 122 5.07 -10.96 -9.12
CA PHE A 122 5.15 -12.34 -9.53
C PHE A 122 4.18 -13.19 -8.70
N VAL A 123 3.21 -13.79 -9.38
CA VAL A 123 2.16 -14.60 -8.77
C VAL A 123 2.36 -16.05 -9.18
N SER A 124 2.76 -16.89 -8.21
CA SER A 124 2.90 -18.33 -8.42
C SER A 124 1.54 -19.00 -8.35
N THR A 125 0.83 -19.04 -9.48
CA THR A 125 -0.44 -19.76 -9.63
C THR A 125 -0.25 -21.03 -10.44
N TRP A 126 -0.90 -22.12 -10.02
CA TRP A 126 -0.94 -23.33 -10.83
C TRP A 126 -2.09 -23.28 -11.84
N PRO A 127 -1.93 -23.73 -13.09
CA PRO A 127 -0.75 -24.37 -13.68
C PRO A 127 0.30 -23.41 -14.22
N VAL A 128 -0.01 -22.11 -14.38
CA VAL A 128 0.89 -21.16 -15.03
C VAL A 128 1.07 -19.94 -14.13
N PRO A 129 2.31 -19.54 -13.78
CA PRO A 129 2.56 -18.31 -13.05
C PRO A 129 2.16 -17.09 -13.87
N GLU A 130 1.91 -15.98 -13.16
CA GLU A 130 1.55 -14.71 -13.76
C GLU A 130 2.56 -13.64 -13.32
N GLU A 131 3.04 -12.85 -14.27
CA GLU A 131 3.86 -11.68 -14.02
C GLU A 131 3.04 -10.42 -14.37
N ILE A 132 3.09 -9.42 -13.48
CA ILE A 132 2.40 -8.15 -13.66
C ILE A 132 3.42 -7.04 -13.48
N ILE A 133 3.53 -6.16 -14.47
CA ILE A 133 4.38 -4.99 -14.43
C ILE A 133 3.48 -3.76 -14.50
N GLU A 134 3.59 -2.92 -13.48
CA GLU A 134 2.87 -1.65 -13.41
C GLU A 134 3.89 -0.50 -13.49
N VAL A 135 3.66 0.46 -14.38
CA VAL A 135 4.48 1.66 -14.53
C VAL A 135 3.61 2.89 -14.29
N TYR A 136 3.92 3.62 -13.23
CA TYR A 136 3.19 4.80 -12.80
C TYR A 136 3.88 6.06 -13.31
N ARG A 137 3.18 6.88 -14.06
CA ARG A 137 3.57 8.24 -14.41
C ARG A 137 2.71 9.21 -13.61
N GLN A 138 3.28 9.69 -12.51
CA GLN A 138 2.56 10.53 -11.55
C GLN A 138 2.34 11.95 -12.06
N ASP A 139 3.15 12.39 -13.03
CA ASP A 139 3.10 13.73 -13.65
C ASP A 139 1.86 13.90 -14.53
N ASP A 140 1.42 12.85 -15.22
CA ASP A 140 0.24 12.84 -16.08
C ASP A 140 -0.86 11.91 -15.58
N PHE A 141 -0.70 11.37 -14.36
CA PHE A 141 -1.66 10.49 -13.67
C PHE A 141 -2.03 9.25 -14.49
N THR A 142 -1.03 8.67 -15.14
CA THR A 142 -1.22 7.50 -15.99
C THR A 142 -0.55 6.26 -15.39
N LEU A 143 -1.23 5.13 -15.42
CA LEU A 143 -0.73 3.82 -15.04
C LEU A 143 -0.82 2.87 -16.23
N ASN A 144 0.32 2.31 -16.62
CA ASN A 144 0.39 1.24 -17.62
C ASN A 144 0.57 -0.10 -16.89
N ILE A 145 -0.32 -1.03 -17.13
CA ILE A 145 -0.29 -2.38 -16.57
C ILE A 145 -0.04 -3.37 -17.70
N LYS A 146 0.98 -4.19 -17.56
CA LYS A 146 1.29 -5.32 -18.45
C LYS A 146 1.16 -6.61 -17.66
N LYS A 147 0.34 -7.54 -18.13
CA LYS A 147 0.18 -8.89 -17.56
C LYS A 147 0.72 -9.92 -18.54
N ILE A 148 1.48 -10.88 -18.03
CA ILE A 148 2.06 -11.98 -18.78
C ILE A 148 1.70 -13.28 -18.07
N LYS A 149 1.05 -14.20 -18.79
CA LYS A 149 0.66 -15.51 -18.27
C LYS A 149 0.86 -16.57 -19.34
N GLY A 150 1.95 -17.33 -19.25
CA GLY A 150 2.43 -18.19 -20.34
C GLY A 150 2.68 -17.37 -21.60
N ASP A 151 2.08 -17.78 -22.72
CA ASP A 151 2.21 -17.07 -24.00
C ASP A 151 1.24 -15.88 -24.17
N LYS A 152 0.36 -15.65 -23.17
CA LYS A 152 -0.61 -14.57 -23.22
C LYS A 152 -0.06 -13.30 -22.59
N GLN A 153 -0.18 -12.20 -23.31
CA GLN A 153 0.17 -10.88 -22.84
C GLN A 153 -1.00 -9.93 -23.00
N GLU A 154 -1.35 -9.22 -21.94
CA GLU A 154 -2.38 -8.19 -21.93
C GLU A 154 -1.79 -6.87 -21.45
N SER A 155 -2.26 -5.76 -21.99
CA SER A 155 -1.84 -4.42 -21.55
C SER A 155 -3.07 -3.52 -21.36
N VAL A 156 -3.06 -2.77 -20.27
CA VAL A 156 -4.11 -1.82 -19.92
C VAL A 156 -3.49 -0.49 -19.55
N VAL A 157 -4.07 0.61 -20.02
CA VAL A 157 -3.70 1.97 -19.64
C VAL A 157 -4.84 2.58 -18.84
N ILE A 158 -4.54 3.04 -17.64
CA ILE A 158 -5.48 3.72 -16.75
C ILE A 158 -5.04 5.17 -16.61
N LYS A 159 -5.95 6.11 -16.82
CA LYS A 159 -5.75 7.53 -16.58
C LYS A 159 -6.68 8.02 -15.49
N LYS A 160 -6.14 8.80 -14.56
CA LYS A 160 -6.86 9.42 -13.44
C LYS A 160 -6.80 10.95 -13.55
N ASP A 161 -7.44 11.61 -12.60
CA ASP A 161 -7.42 13.07 -12.40
C ASP A 161 -6.48 13.51 -11.27
N SER A 162 -5.82 12.55 -10.65
CA SER A 162 -4.91 12.76 -9.51
C SER A 162 -3.86 11.67 -9.43
N VAL A 163 -2.88 11.84 -8.55
CA VAL A 163 -1.83 10.84 -8.27
C VAL A 163 -2.44 9.46 -7.97
N ILE A 164 -1.81 8.43 -8.51
CA ILE A 164 -2.31 7.05 -8.40
C ILE A 164 -1.54 6.35 -7.29
N HIS A 165 -2.27 5.89 -6.28
CA HIS A 165 -1.73 5.17 -5.14
C HIS A 165 -1.66 3.67 -5.40
N ASN A 166 -0.78 2.97 -4.67
CA ASN A 166 -0.77 1.51 -4.60
C ASN A 166 -1.46 1.03 -3.33
N ALA A 167 -2.27 -0.02 -3.42
CA ALA A 167 -3.06 -0.52 -2.30
C ALA A 167 -2.21 -1.06 -1.15
N VAL A 168 -1.12 -1.77 -1.46
CA VAL A 168 -0.18 -2.32 -0.45
C VAL A 168 0.48 -1.21 0.34
N MET A 169 0.69 -0.04 -0.28
CA MET A 169 1.34 1.11 0.35
C MET A 169 0.39 1.99 1.19
N LEU A 170 -0.93 1.74 1.19
CA LEU A 170 -1.90 2.58 1.91
C LEU A 170 -1.54 2.79 3.40
N PRO A 171 -1.16 1.75 4.19
CA PRO A 171 -0.76 1.95 5.58
C PRO A 171 0.48 2.84 5.72
N PHE A 172 1.34 2.88 4.71
CA PHE A 172 2.57 3.66 4.74
C PHE A 172 2.35 5.13 4.41
N TYR A 173 1.36 5.46 3.60
CA TYR A 173 0.99 6.87 3.37
C TYR A 173 0.52 7.54 4.67
N VAL A 174 -0.30 6.88 5.50
CA VAL A 174 -0.72 7.44 6.79
C VAL A 174 0.43 7.54 7.79
N ARG A 175 1.45 6.67 7.71
CA ARG A 175 2.67 6.75 8.53
C ARG A 175 3.46 8.04 8.31
N MET A 176 3.39 8.60 7.10
CA MET A 176 4.13 9.81 6.72
C MET A 176 3.43 11.10 7.12
N MET A 177 2.19 11.03 7.58
CA MET A 177 1.47 12.24 7.98
C MET A 177 2.07 12.81 9.26
N PRO A 178 2.38 14.12 9.32
CA PRO A 178 3.04 14.72 10.48
C PRO A 178 2.16 14.64 11.74
N GLU A 179 0.89 14.94 11.59
CA GLU A 179 -0.08 14.97 12.70
C GLU A 179 -1.32 14.16 12.33
N LEU A 180 -1.74 13.32 13.27
CA LEU A 180 -2.96 12.51 13.15
C LEU A 180 -3.86 12.79 14.36
N SER A 181 -5.10 13.17 14.09
CA SER A 181 -6.15 13.34 15.09
C SER A 181 -7.46 12.77 14.59
N VAL A 182 -8.33 12.36 15.47
CA VAL A 182 -9.67 11.87 15.10
C VAL A 182 -10.39 12.92 14.25
N GLY A 183 -10.98 12.45 13.14
CA GLY A 183 -11.57 13.30 12.10
C GLY A 183 -10.64 13.64 10.94
N TRP A 184 -9.31 13.36 11.05
CA TRP A 184 -8.41 13.48 9.92
C TRP A 184 -8.82 12.57 8.77
N SER A 185 -8.63 13.02 7.54
CA SER A 185 -8.90 12.18 6.36
C SER A 185 -8.00 12.50 5.19
N MET A 186 -7.80 11.51 4.30
CA MET A 186 -7.12 11.67 3.02
C MET A 186 -7.90 11.00 1.89
N ARG A 187 -7.68 11.46 0.66
CA ARG A 187 -8.12 10.75 -0.55
C ARG A 187 -6.98 9.88 -1.08
N ALA A 188 -7.31 8.63 -1.42
CA ALA A 188 -6.42 7.71 -2.11
C ALA A 188 -7.08 7.25 -3.41
N ALA A 189 -6.50 7.60 -4.55
CA ALA A 189 -6.94 7.11 -5.86
C ALA A 189 -6.18 5.82 -6.16
N LEU A 190 -6.83 4.68 -6.05
CA LEU A 190 -6.31 3.40 -6.51
C LEU A 190 -6.68 3.19 -7.99
N PRO A 191 -6.02 2.28 -8.73
CA PRO A 191 -6.26 2.11 -10.16
C PRO A 191 -7.73 2.04 -10.58
N ASN A 192 -8.59 1.38 -9.82
CA ASN A 192 -10.00 1.21 -10.16
C ASN A 192 -10.94 2.13 -9.45
N GLN A 193 -10.61 2.54 -8.23
CA GLN A 193 -11.53 3.24 -7.35
C GLN A 193 -10.79 4.22 -6.48
N SER A 194 -11.39 5.37 -6.25
CA SER A 194 -10.92 6.32 -5.23
C SER A 194 -11.62 6.07 -3.91
N PHE A 195 -10.87 6.28 -2.82
CA PHE A 195 -11.34 6.12 -1.45
C PHE A 195 -11.08 7.39 -0.66
N LYS A 196 -11.96 7.68 0.29
CA LYS A 196 -11.66 8.54 1.42
C LYS A 196 -11.27 7.65 2.59
N ILE A 197 -10.09 7.87 3.17
CA ILE A 197 -9.60 7.16 4.35
C ILE A 197 -9.78 8.10 5.53
N ASN A 198 -10.56 7.69 6.52
CA ASN A 198 -10.92 8.52 7.67
C ASN A 198 -10.30 7.93 8.95
N LEU A 199 -9.63 8.74 9.76
CA LEU A 199 -9.24 8.39 11.13
C LEU A 199 -10.45 8.53 12.03
N VAL A 200 -11.00 7.39 12.45
CA VAL A 200 -12.28 7.30 13.16
C VAL A 200 -12.11 7.40 14.67
N SER A 201 -11.12 6.67 15.21
CA SER A 201 -10.88 6.57 16.65
C SER A 201 -9.43 6.20 16.97
N ILE A 202 -9.11 6.29 18.25
CA ILE A 202 -7.91 5.69 18.84
C ILE A 202 -8.41 4.61 19.81
N GLU A 203 -7.93 3.39 19.64
CA GLU A 203 -8.38 2.23 20.42
C GLU A 203 -7.26 1.25 20.73
N ASN A 204 -7.45 0.40 21.73
CA ASN A 204 -6.48 -0.66 22.03
C ASN A 204 -6.72 -1.85 21.11
N VAL A 205 -5.65 -2.30 20.44
CA VAL A 205 -5.67 -3.46 19.54
C VAL A 205 -4.66 -4.50 20.00
N THR A 206 -5.12 -5.73 20.16
CA THR A 206 -4.26 -6.87 20.47
C THR A 206 -4.03 -7.67 19.20
N VAL A 207 -2.75 -7.88 18.87
CA VAL A 207 -2.25 -8.72 17.77
C VAL A 207 -1.19 -9.68 18.33
N PRO A 208 -0.73 -10.71 17.60
CA PRO A 208 0.33 -11.60 18.08
C PRO A 208 1.61 -10.89 18.55
N ALA A 209 1.94 -9.75 17.96
CA ALA A 209 3.09 -8.93 18.35
C ALA A 209 2.92 -8.18 19.69
N GLY A 210 1.70 -8.13 20.27
CA GLY A 210 1.40 -7.44 21.53
C GLY A 210 0.12 -6.63 21.50
N THR A 211 -0.08 -5.82 22.55
CA THR A 211 -1.20 -4.89 22.68
C THR A 211 -0.71 -3.46 22.50
N PHE A 212 -1.40 -2.69 21.65
CA PHE A 212 -1.00 -1.36 21.25
C PHE A 212 -2.20 -0.41 21.31
N SER A 213 -1.96 0.84 21.71
CA SER A 213 -2.87 1.94 21.34
C SER A 213 -2.70 2.19 19.84
N ALA A 214 -3.80 2.27 19.10
CA ALA A 214 -3.79 2.34 17.64
C ALA A 214 -4.76 3.37 17.09
N TYR A 215 -4.34 4.07 16.06
CA TYR A 215 -5.22 4.83 15.17
C TYR A 215 -6.04 3.85 14.32
N TYR A 216 -7.35 3.94 14.39
CA TYR A 216 -8.27 3.18 13.55
C TYR A 216 -8.74 3.99 12.36
N PHE A 217 -8.45 3.48 11.17
CA PHE A 217 -8.87 4.07 9.91
C PHE A 217 -9.91 3.20 9.22
N SER A 218 -10.95 3.83 8.66
CA SER A 218 -11.91 3.19 7.76
C SER A 218 -11.90 3.84 6.40
N SER A 219 -12.22 3.07 5.38
CA SER A 219 -12.37 3.58 4.01
C SER A 219 -13.82 3.90 3.68
N GLU A 220 -14.03 4.91 2.84
CA GLU A 220 -15.30 5.27 2.24
C GLU A 220 -15.15 5.26 0.70
N PRO A 221 -15.86 4.37 -0.04
CA PRO A 221 -16.75 3.31 0.46
C PRO A 221 -16.04 2.27 1.31
N ALA A 222 -16.80 1.59 2.20
CA ALA A 222 -16.29 0.61 3.15
C ALA A 222 -15.75 -0.64 2.46
N LYS A 223 -14.43 -0.68 2.21
CA LYS A 223 -13.72 -1.80 1.55
C LYS A 223 -12.54 -2.30 2.36
N PHE A 224 -12.00 -1.49 3.24
CA PHE A 224 -10.91 -1.88 4.14
C PHE A 224 -10.89 -1.05 5.41
N GLU A 225 -10.26 -1.63 6.42
CA GLU A 225 -9.99 -1.01 7.72
C GLU A 225 -8.50 -1.21 8.02
N ILE A 226 -7.85 -0.20 8.62
CA ILE A 226 -6.42 -0.22 8.94
C ILE A 226 -6.23 0.25 10.38
N TRP A 227 -5.40 -0.45 11.14
CA TRP A 227 -4.96 -0.06 12.47
C TRP A 227 -3.45 0.18 12.44
N VAL A 228 -3.04 1.34 12.87
CA VAL A 228 -1.64 1.77 12.92
C VAL A 228 -1.32 2.16 14.36
N SER A 229 -0.18 1.73 14.91
CA SER A 229 0.19 2.08 16.28
C SER A 229 0.23 3.60 16.46
N ALA A 230 -0.26 4.08 17.61
CA ALA A 230 -0.33 5.51 17.92
C ALA A 230 0.99 6.08 18.43
N ASP A 231 2.04 5.25 18.55
CA ASP A 231 3.39 5.68 18.87
C ASP A 231 4.12 6.31 17.66
N SER A 232 5.34 6.81 17.87
CA SER A 232 6.15 7.45 16.82
C SER A 232 6.52 6.53 15.66
N ARG A 233 6.55 5.22 15.88
CA ARG A 233 6.86 4.21 14.84
C ARG A 233 5.72 4.05 13.84
N ARG A 234 4.47 4.25 14.29
CA ARG A 234 3.26 4.11 13.46
C ARG A 234 3.24 2.81 12.67
N ILE A 235 3.42 1.70 13.38
CA ILE A 235 3.48 0.36 12.78
C ILE A 235 2.09 -0.06 12.33
N PRO A 236 1.88 -0.52 11.09
CA PRO A 236 0.62 -1.15 10.68
C PRO A 236 0.40 -2.45 11.46
N LEU A 237 -0.57 -2.46 12.36
CA LEU A 237 -0.84 -3.57 13.27
C LEU A 237 -1.81 -4.59 12.69
N LYS A 238 -2.84 -4.07 12.01
CA LYS A 238 -3.91 -4.89 11.46
C LYS A 238 -4.48 -4.22 10.21
N ILE A 239 -4.74 -5.02 9.19
CA ILE A 239 -5.38 -4.58 7.94
C ILE A 239 -6.48 -5.58 7.64
N LYS A 240 -7.72 -5.09 7.46
CA LYS A 240 -8.88 -5.94 7.20
C LYS A 240 -9.54 -5.50 5.91
N GLY A 241 -9.69 -6.42 4.97
CA GLY A 241 -10.50 -6.24 3.76
C GLY A 241 -11.97 -6.50 4.08
N ALA A 242 -12.87 -5.74 3.44
CA ALA A 242 -14.32 -5.93 3.56
C ALA A 242 -14.81 -7.01 2.59
N GLY A 243 -15.98 -7.59 2.93
CA GLY A 243 -16.71 -8.58 2.13
C GLY A 243 -16.83 -9.93 2.80
N LEU A 244 -17.66 -10.81 2.21
CA LEU A 244 -18.01 -12.12 2.77
C LEU A 244 -16.80 -13.04 2.99
N MET A 245 -15.69 -12.78 2.28
CA MET A 245 -14.40 -13.49 2.38
C MET A 245 -13.27 -12.52 2.77
N GLY A 246 -13.59 -11.47 3.52
CA GLY A 246 -12.62 -10.48 3.96
C GLY A 246 -11.49 -11.13 4.77
N TYR A 247 -10.27 -11.08 4.21
CA TYR A 247 -9.09 -11.51 4.94
C TYR A 247 -8.64 -10.42 5.91
N THR A 248 -7.91 -10.84 6.92
CA THR A 248 -7.28 -9.94 7.89
C THR A 248 -5.80 -10.27 7.97
N LEU A 249 -4.96 -9.27 7.82
CA LEU A 249 -3.56 -9.31 8.20
C LEU A 249 -3.45 -8.86 9.65
N VAL A 250 -2.80 -9.63 10.52
CA VAL A 250 -2.50 -9.26 11.90
C VAL A 250 -1.01 -9.36 12.16
N LEU A 251 -0.41 -8.30 12.68
CA LEU A 251 1.03 -8.24 12.93
C LEU A 251 1.46 -9.32 13.91
N ARG A 252 2.37 -10.20 13.46
CA ARG A 252 2.99 -11.25 14.27
C ARG A 252 4.32 -10.83 14.85
N GLU A 253 5.13 -10.15 14.03
CA GLU A 253 6.49 -9.75 14.38
C GLU A 253 6.85 -8.44 13.70
N TYR A 254 7.55 -7.59 14.41
CA TYR A 254 8.11 -6.35 13.91
C TYR A 254 9.61 -6.32 14.17
N LYS A 255 10.39 -6.00 13.15
CA LYS A 255 11.82 -5.75 13.25
C LYS A 255 12.11 -4.33 12.80
N ASP A 256 12.70 -3.55 13.68
CA ASP A 256 13.18 -2.20 13.36
C ASP A 256 14.25 -2.25 12.27
N ALA A 257 14.41 -1.12 11.60
CA ALA A 257 15.57 -0.89 10.77
C ALA A 257 16.85 -1.00 11.63
N PRO A 258 17.94 -1.60 11.09
CA PRO A 258 19.22 -1.64 11.81
C PRO A 258 19.68 -0.22 12.07
N VAL A 259 20.15 0.02 13.31
CA VAL A 259 20.79 1.29 13.66
C VAL A 259 22.06 1.41 12.82
N LYS A 260 22.16 2.47 12.02
CA LYS A 260 23.41 2.79 11.33
C LYS A 260 24.37 3.35 12.37
N GLU A 261 25.43 2.59 12.65
CA GLU A 261 26.59 3.07 13.40
C GLU A 261 27.33 4.17 12.65
#